data_c24502cfb24d3abd1d724498190c9f44
#
_entry.id   c24502cfb24d3abd1d724498190c9f44
#
_cell.length_a   1.000
_cell.length_b   1.000
_cell.length_c   1.000
_cell.angle_alpha   90.00
_cell.angle_beta   90.00
_cell.angle_gamma   90.00
#
_symmetry.space_group_name_H-M   'P 1'
#
loop_
_entity.id
_entity.type
_entity.pdbx_description
1 polymer ?
#
loop_
_entity_poly.entity_id
_entity_poly.type
_entity_poly.pdbx_seq_one_letter_code
_entity_poly.pdbx_strand_id
1 'polypeptide(L)'
;EELLEKFDIARPKGKGVWTLEEGIEEARRLGFPVLVRPSYVLGGQGMEITHDEEELTYYLKNAFMKDKKNPILIDKYLMGREIEVDAISDGENILIPGIMEHLERAGVHSGDSVTMYPSQNIDDKIKADVLDYTKKLALAIGIKGMINIQFIEFDGKLYVIEVNPRASRTV
;
A
#
# COMPACT_ATOMS: atom_id res chain seq x y z
N GLU A 1 2.62 -1.53 -11.52
CA GLU A 1 1.25 -1.33 -12.04
C GLU A 1 0.90 -2.40 -13.06
N GLU A 2 1.64 -2.56 -14.15
CA GLU A 2 1.37 -3.53 -15.23
C GLU A 2 1.11 -4.97 -14.74
N LEU A 3 1.85 -5.46 -13.75
CA LEU A 3 1.63 -6.80 -13.20
C LEU A 3 0.30 -6.90 -12.43
N LEU A 4 -0.09 -5.86 -11.70
CA LEU A 4 -1.35 -5.85 -10.98
C LEU A 4 -2.53 -5.86 -11.97
N GLU A 5 -2.45 -5.07 -13.02
CA GLU A 5 -3.45 -5.05 -14.11
C GLU A 5 -3.52 -6.40 -14.84
N LYS A 6 -2.35 -7.00 -15.16
CA LYS A 6 -2.27 -8.32 -15.80
C LYS A 6 -2.98 -9.42 -15.01
N PHE A 7 -2.93 -9.36 -13.70
CA PHE A 7 -3.52 -10.37 -12.81
C PHE A 7 -4.88 -9.97 -12.23
N ASP A 8 -5.44 -8.83 -12.66
CA ASP A 8 -6.68 -8.25 -12.10
C ASP A 8 -6.60 -8.06 -10.57
N ILE A 9 -5.43 -7.67 -10.08
CA ILE A 9 -5.19 -7.39 -8.67
C ILE A 9 -5.44 -5.91 -8.40
N ALA A 10 -6.36 -5.63 -7.48
CA ALA A 10 -6.71 -4.25 -7.16
C ALA A 10 -5.58 -3.53 -6.38
N ARG A 11 -5.45 -2.22 -6.65
CA ARG A 11 -4.67 -1.28 -5.86
C ARG A 11 -5.51 -0.03 -5.55
N PRO A 12 -5.17 0.76 -4.52
CA PRO A 12 -5.79 2.06 -4.34
C PRO A 12 -5.67 2.90 -5.61
N LYS A 13 -6.76 3.56 -6.00
CA LYS A 13 -6.74 4.46 -7.16
C LYS A 13 -5.98 5.72 -6.82
N GLY A 14 -5.17 6.22 -7.74
CA GLY A 14 -4.44 7.45 -7.58
C GLY A 14 -3.45 7.68 -8.71
N LYS A 15 -2.82 8.84 -8.69
CA LYS A 15 -1.76 9.22 -9.64
C LYS A 15 -0.75 10.19 -9.04
N GLY A 16 0.39 10.33 -9.72
CA GLY A 16 1.34 11.40 -9.47
C GLY A 16 0.86 12.73 -10.04
N VAL A 17 1.01 13.81 -9.26
CA VAL A 17 0.67 15.19 -9.64
C VAL A 17 1.90 16.08 -9.50
N TRP A 18 1.97 17.11 -10.35
CA TRP A 18 3.10 18.02 -10.43
C TRP A 18 2.75 19.44 -9.99
N THR A 19 1.46 19.75 -9.90
CA THR A 19 0.97 21.06 -9.50
C THR A 19 -0.09 20.96 -8.41
N LEU A 20 -0.34 22.06 -7.73
CA LEU A 20 -1.39 22.16 -6.73
C LEU A 20 -2.76 21.90 -7.34
N GLU A 21 -3.00 22.48 -8.53
CA GLU A 21 -4.27 22.38 -9.26
C GLU A 21 -4.57 20.93 -9.64
N GLU A 22 -3.57 20.23 -10.21
CA GLU A 22 -3.70 18.79 -10.50
C GLU A 22 -4.00 17.96 -9.25
N GLY A 23 -3.40 18.31 -8.12
CA GLY A 23 -3.62 17.65 -6.85
C GLY A 23 -5.04 17.82 -6.33
N ILE A 24 -5.57 19.04 -6.37
CA ILE A 24 -6.95 19.32 -5.96
C ILE A 24 -7.95 18.62 -6.89
N GLU A 25 -7.73 18.65 -8.19
CA GLU A 25 -8.59 17.98 -9.16
C GLU A 25 -8.63 16.46 -8.91
N GLU A 26 -7.47 15.84 -8.70
CA GLU A 26 -7.39 14.41 -8.44
C GLU A 26 -8.07 14.02 -7.12
N ALA A 27 -7.86 14.79 -6.05
CA ALA A 27 -8.52 14.53 -4.79
C ALA A 27 -10.05 14.64 -4.87
N ARG A 28 -10.56 15.63 -5.61
CA ARG A 28 -12.00 15.75 -5.90
C ARG A 28 -12.53 14.55 -6.68
N ARG A 29 -11.77 14.04 -7.65
CA ARG A 29 -12.11 12.86 -8.43
C ARG A 29 -12.17 11.59 -7.58
N LEU A 30 -11.19 11.43 -6.67
CA LEU A 30 -11.11 10.27 -5.76
C LEU A 30 -12.13 10.34 -4.62
N GLY A 31 -12.49 11.55 -4.21
CA GLY A 31 -13.24 11.82 -2.98
C GLY A 31 -12.38 11.69 -1.74
N PHE A 32 -12.54 12.60 -0.78
CA PHE A 32 -11.83 12.56 0.50
C PHE A 32 -12.30 11.41 1.41
N PRO A 33 -11.46 10.93 2.34
CA PRO A 33 -10.07 11.31 2.53
C PRO A 33 -9.15 10.73 1.44
N VAL A 34 -8.01 11.40 1.22
CA VAL A 34 -6.95 10.94 0.32
C VAL A 34 -5.61 10.84 1.06
N LEU A 35 -4.77 9.91 0.63
CA LEU A 35 -3.41 9.75 1.10
C LEU A 35 -2.47 10.50 0.16
N VAL A 36 -1.70 11.42 0.71
CA VAL A 36 -0.70 12.20 -0.04
C VAL A 36 0.69 11.75 0.37
N ARG A 37 1.51 11.40 -0.59
CA ARG A 37 2.87 10.93 -0.33
C ARG A 37 3.85 11.43 -1.38
N PRO A 38 5.02 11.94 -0.99
CA PRO A 38 6.10 12.22 -1.92
C PRO A 38 6.55 10.95 -2.64
N SER A 39 6.96 11.06 -3.91
CA SER A 39 7.38 9.90 -4.72
C SER A 39 8.65 9.22 -4.21
N TYR A 40 9.48 9.92 -3.46
CA TYR A 40 10.72 9.40 -2.89
C TYR A 40 10.71 9.52 -1.38
N VAL A 41 10.07 8.56 -0.73
CA VAL A 41 10.06 8.47 0.72
C VAL A 41 10.54 7.10 1.15
N LEU A 42 11.57 7.07 1.97
CA LEU A 42 12.00 5.86 2.65
C LEU A 42 11.21 5.71 3.95
N GLY A 43 10.46 4.63 4.06
CA GLY A 43 9.82 4.25 5.31
C GLY A 43 8.62 5.10 5.75
N GLY A 44 7.81 5.61 4.83
CA GLY A 44 6.55 6.28 5.16
C GLY A 44 6.67 7.72 5.70
N GLN A 45 7.88 8.27 5.81
CA GLN A 45 8.06 9.64 6.28
C GLN A 45 7.45 10.65 5.29
N GLY A 46 6.64 11.57 5.80
CA GLY A 46 6.03 12.62 5.01
C GLY A 46 4.77 12.16 4.25
N MET A 47 4.18 11.02 4.59
CA MET A 47 2.82 10.69 4.18
C MET A 47 1.83 11.43 5.06
N GLU A 48 0.73 11.89 4.46
CA GLU A 48 -0.34 12.60 5.18
C GLU A 48 -1.70 12.15 4.64
N ILE A 49 -2.63 11.92 5.56
CA ILE A 49 -4.04 11.69 5.23
C ILE A 49 -4.74 13.03 5.32
N THR A 50 -5.28 13.50 4.21
CA THR A 50 -6.02 14.75 4.16
C THR A 50 -7.51 14.49 4.01
N HIS A 51 -8.32 15.17 4.81
CA HIS A 51 -9.76 14.93 4.92
C HIS A 51 -10.58 15.91 4.10
N ASP A 52 -9.98 17.04 3.72
CA ASP A 52 -10.59 18.07 2.92
C ASP A 52 -9.56 18.81 2.02
N GLU A 53 -10.06 19.74 1.24
CA GLU A 53 -9.27 20.51 0.28
C GLU A 53 -8.33 21.53 0.96
N GLU A 54 -8.69 22.01 2.14
CA GLU A 54 -7.87 22.97 2.88
C GLU A 54 -6.61 22.30 3.41
N GLU A 55 -6.76 21.15 4.08
CA GLU A 55 -5.64 20.32 4.54
C GLU A 55 -4.74 19.90 3.37
N LEU A 56 -5.34 19.42 2.28
CA LEU A 56 -4.61 19.03 1.07
C LEU A 56 -3.81 20.20 0.50
N THR A 57 -4.42 21.36 0.37
CA THR A 57 -3.76 22.57 -0.18
C THR A 57 -2.57 22.99 0.69
N TYR A 58 -2.73 22.98 2.01
CA TYR A 58 -1.65 23.29 2.94
C TYR A 58 -0.49 22.30 2.79
N TYR A 59 -0.80 21.00 2.75
CA TYR A 59 0.21 19.97 2.61
C TYR A 59 0.97 20.07 1.27
N LEU A 60 0.25 20.15 0.15
CA LEU A 60 0.85 20.22 -1.19
C LEU A 60 1.74 21.44 -1.38
N LYS A 61 1.34 22.62 -0.88
CA LYS A 61 2.18 23.82 -0.92
C LYS A 61 3.53 23.58 -0.23
N ASN A 62 3.51 22.97 0.96
CA ASN A 62 4.71 22.68 1.71
C ASN A 62 5.58 21.60 1.02
N ALA A 63 4.95 20.57 0.47
CA ALA A 63 5.64 19.48 -0.20
C ALA A 63 6.32 19.93 -1.50
N PHE A 64 5.65 20.72 -2.35
CA PHE A 64 6.22 21.27 -3.57
C PHE A 64 7.30 22.32 -3.33
N MET A 65 7.29 23.00 -2.17
CA MET A 65 8.41 23.88 -1.81
C MET A 65 9.69 23.10 -1.49
N LYS A 66 9.55 21.90 -0.90
CA LYS A 66 10.68 21.05 -0.49
C LYS A 66 11.26 20.26 -1.66
N ASP A 67 10.41 19.74 -2.53
CA ASP A 67 10.83 18.95 -3.70
C ASP A 67 10.02 19.35 -4.95
N LYS A 68 10.72 20.00 -5.90
CA LYS A 68 10.16 20.42 -7.19
C LYS A 68 10.48 19.43 -8.32
N LYS A 69 11.29 18.40 -8.05
CA LYS A 69 11.82 17.53 -9.09
C LYS A 69 11.01 16.23 -9.25
N ASN A 70 10.19 15.93 -8.27
CA ASN A 70 9.44 14.66 -8.23
C ASN A 70 7.95 14.93 -8.06
N PRO A 71 7.08 14.11 -8.67
CA PRO A 71 5.65 14.22 -8.48
C PRO A 71 5.28 13.83 -7.03
N ILE A 72 4.15 14.36 -6.57
CA ILE A 72 3.52 13.94 -5.34
C ILE A 72 2.42 12.93 -5.72
N LEU A 73 2.37 11.78 -5.05
CA LEU A 73 1.35 10.79 -5.27
C LEU A 73 0.13 11.13 -4.42
N ILE A 74 -1.05 11.08 -5.05
CA ILE A 74 -2.34 11.22 -4.37
C ILE A 74 -3.12 9.96 -4.63
N ASP A 75 -3.37 9.18 -3.58
CA ASP A 75 -4.09 7.92 -3.64
C ASP A 75 -5.39 8.01 -2.84
N LYS A 76 -6.42 7.26 -3.25
CA LYS A 76 -7.62 7.08 -2.42
C LYS A 76 -7.21 6.42 -1.11
N TYR A 77 -7.46 7.09 0.00
CA TYR A 77 -7.26 6.49 1.31
C TYR A 77 -8.37 5.46 1.59
N LEU A 78 -7.96 4.23 1.85
CA LEU A 78 -8.84 3.13 2.21
C LEU A 78 -8.74 2.91 3.73
N MET A 79 -9.82 3.18 4.47
CA MET A 79 -9.89 2.96 5.91
C MET A 79 -10.14 1.48 6.23
N GLY A 80 -9.31 0.61 5.67
CA GLY A 80 -9.42 -0.83 5.79
C GLY A 80 -8.47 -1.42 6.81
N ARG A 81 -8.45 -2.73 6.85
CA ARG A 81 -7.55 -3.54 7.68
C ARG A 81 -6.27 -3.81 6.91
N GLU A 82 -5.14 -3.50 7.51
CA GLU A 82 -3.85 -3.84 6.91
C GLU A 82 -3.49 -5.31 7.18
N ILE A 83 -2.97 -5.94 6.15
CA ILE A 83 -2.55 -7.34 6.13
C ILE A 83 -1.14 -7.37 5.55
N GLU A 84 -0.26 -8.14 6.17
CA GLU A 84 1.12 -8.27 5.74
C GLU A 84 1.51 -9.74 5.60
N VAL A 85 2.30 -10.04 4.58
CA VAL A 85 2.83 -11.38 4.32
C VAL A 85 4.31 -11.31 4.04
N ASP A 86 5.08 -12.13 4.75
CA ASP A 86 6.42 -12.51 4.35
C ASP A 86 6.40 -13.87 3.68
N ALA A 87 7.02 -13.98 2.52
CA ALA A 87 7.12 -15.22 1.77
C ALA A 87 8.56 -15.46 1.31
N ILE A 88 8.87 -16.72 1.06
CA ILE A 88 10.16 -17.16 0.51
C ILE A 88 9.89 -17.86 -0.80
N SER A 89 10.62 -17.46 -1.85
CA SER A 89 10.54 -18.06 -3.19
C SER A 89 11.89 -18.60 -3.64
N ASP A 90 11.89 -19.74 -4.31
CA ASP A 90 13.04 -20.27 -5.06
C ASP A 90 13.00 -19.91 -6.55
N GLY A 91 11.95 -19.20 -6.99
CA GLY A 91 11.67 -18.83 -8.36
C GLY A 91 10.61 -19.70 -9.05
N GLU A 92 10.25 -20.84 -8.47
CA GLU A 92 9.23 -21.76 -8.96
C GLU A 92 8.17 -22.06 -7.89
N ASN A 93 8.61 -22.20 -6.65
CA ASN A 93 7.77 -22.48 -5.49
C ASN A 93 7.79 -21.32 -4.50
N ILE A 94 6.75 -21.23 -3.70
CA ILE A 94 6.61 -20.22 -2.65
C ILE A 94 6.19 -20.86 -1.35
N LEU A 95 6.91 -20.52 -0.30
CA LEU A 95 6.52 -20.81 1.09
C LEU A 95 5.98 -19.52 1.72
N ILE A 96 4.74 -19.59 2.21
CA ILE A 96 4.11 -18.52 2.98
C ILE A 96 3.89 -19.08 4.38
N PRO A 97 4.72 -18.69 5.38
CA PRO A 97 4.61 -19.23 6.74
C PRO A 97 3.29 -18.86 7.42
N GLY A 98 2.75 -17.70 7.07
CA GLY A 98 1.47 -17.23 7.60
C GLY A 98 1.14 -15.81 7.17
N ILE A 99 -0.02 -15.36 7.64
CA ILE A 99 -0.58 -14.03 7.35
C ILE A 99 -0.59 -13.24 8.65
N MET A 100 -0.03 -12.04 8.61
CA MET A 100 -0.03 -11.08 9.71
C MET A 100 -1.16 -10.08 9.53
N GLU A 101 -1.79 -9.68 10.61
CA GLU A 101 -2.87 -8.68 10.66
C GLU A 101 -2.44 -7.52 11.56
N HIS A 102 -2.52 -6.28 11.07
CA HIS A 102 -2.22 -5.10 11.88
C HIS A 102 -3.41 -4.75 12.77
N LEU A 103 -3.13 -4.36 14.01
CA LEU A 103 -4.17 -3.92 14.96
C LEU A 103 -4.60 -2.48 14.70
N GLU A 104 -3.69 -1.66 14.24
CA GLU A 104 -3.95 -0.28 13.90
C GLU A 104 -4.67 -0.18 12.54
N ARG A 105 -5.32 0.97 12.35
CA ARG A 105 -5.93 1.28 11.05
C ARG A 105 -4.87 1.56 10.01
N ALA A 106 -5.23 1.33 8.75
CA ALA A 106 -4.39 1.64 7.61
C ALA A 106 -3.82 3.07 7.65
N GLY A 107 -2.54 3.20 7.27
CA GLY A 107 -1.83 4.47 7.24
C GLY A 107 -0.96 4.77 8.47
N VAL A 108 -0.94 3.90 9.47
CA VAL A 108 0.08 3.93 10.53
C VAL A 108 1.38 3.32 9.98
N HIS A 109 2.50 3.96 10.30
CA HIS A 109 3.81 3.46 9.84
C HIS A 109 4.08 2.05 10.38
N SER A 110 4.50 1.13 9.51
CA SER A 110 4.71 -0.29 9.86
C SER A 110 5.71 -0.51 11.01
N GLY A 111 6.61 0.44 11.26
CA GLY A 111 7.52 0.41 12.40
C GLY A 111 6.89 0.75 13.75
N ASP A 112 5.68 1.32 13.74
CA ASP A 112 4.93 1.76 14.93
C ASP A 112 3.64 0.96 15.14
N SER A 113 3.35 -0.02 14.27
CA SER A 113 2.16 -0.85 14.35
C SER A 113 2.41 -2.18 15.05
N VAL A 114 1.38 -2.68 15.73
CA VAL A 114 1.37 -4.01 16.34
C VAL A 114 0.73 -5.00 15.38
N THR A 115 1.43 -6.09 15.10
CA THR A 115 0.93 -7.16 14.24
C THR A 115 0.53 -8.40 15.04
N MET A 116 -0.60 -8.98 14.69
CA MET A 116 -1.03 -10.29 15.19
C MET A 116 -0.63 -11.40 14.22
N TYR A 117 -0.02 -12.45 14.76
CA TYR A 117 0.28 -13.68 14.04
C TYR A 117 -0.18 -14.91 14.85
N PRO A 118 -0.92 -15.84 14.26
CA PRO A 118 -1.60 -15.76 12.96
C PRO A 118 -2.75 -14.73 12.98
N SER A 119 -3.17 -14.26 11.78
CA SER A 119 -4.32 -13.36 11.65
C SER A 119 -5.59 -13.95 12.26
N GLN A 120 -6.38 -13.13 12.98
CA GLN A 120 -7.54 -13.57 13.74
C GLN A 120 -8.87 -13.19 13.07
N ASN A 121 -8.93 -12.03 12.45
CA ASN A 121 -10.19 -11.43 11.99
C ASN A 121 -10.33 -11.37 10.47
N ILE A 122 -9.48 -12.08 9.73
CA ILE A 122 -9.51 -12.15 8.27
C ILE A 122 -10.30 -13.36 7.85
N ASP A 123 -11.30 -13.20 6.99
CA ASP A 123 -12.09 -14.31 6.49
C ASP A 123 -11.31 -15.22 5.52
N ASP A 124 -11.82 -16.42 5.31
CA ASP A 124 -11.13 -17.44 4.51
C ASP A 124 -11.01 -17.05 3.03
N LYS A 125 -11.95 -16.26 2.51
CA LYS A 125 -11.88 -15.75 1.14
C LYS A 125 -10.71 -14.78 0.99
N ILE A 126 -10.59 -13.82 1.90
CA ILE A 126 -9.49 -12.84 1.88
C ILE A 126 -8.14 -13.56 2.10
N LYS A 127 -8.08 -14.55 2.99
CA LYS A 127 -6.88 -15.39 3.14
C LYS A 127 -6.48 -16.06 1.84
N ALA A 128 -7.45 -16.64 1.13
CA ALA A 128 -7.20 -17.28 -0.17
C ALA A 128 -6.69 -16.28 -1.22
N ASP A 129 -7.28 -15.08 -1.29
CA ASP A 129 -6.85 -14.01 -2.19
C ASP A 129 -5.43 -13.54 -1.84
N VAL A 130 -5.09 -13.37 -0.55
CA VAL A 130 -3.73 -13.03 -0.09
C VAL A 130 -2.71 -14.06 -0.57
N LEU A 131 -3.00 -15.35 -0.40
CA LEU A 131 -2.10 -16.43 -0.84
C LEU A 131 -1.93 -16.45 -2.36
N ASP A 132 -3.02 -16.31 -3.11
CA ASP A 132 -3.01 -16.30 -4.58
C ASP A 132 -2.24 -15.10 -5.13
N TYR A 133 -2.52 -13.90 -4.62
CA TYR A 133 -1.85 -12.67 -5.06
C TYR A 133 -0.35 -12.68 -4.72
N THR A 134 0.00 -13.15 -3.53
CA THR A 134 1.40 -13.30 -3.12
C THR A 134 2.16 -14.23 -4.07
N LYS A 135 1.57 -15.37 -4.41
CA LYS A 135 2.16 -16.34 -5.34
C LYS A 135 2.33 -15.76 -6.74
N LYS A 136 1.27 -15.16 -7.28
CA LYS A 136 1.29 -14.55 -8.62
C LYS A 136 2.35 -13.46 -8.75
N LEU A 137 2.40 -12.56 -7.77
CA LEU A 137 3.33 -11.44 -7.78
C LEU A 137 4.78 -11.89 -7.62
N ALA A 138 5.08 -12.76 -6.67
CA ALA A 138 6.43 -13.24 -6.43
C ALA A 138 7.01 -13.99 -7.64
N LEU A 139 6.23 -14.86 -8.26
CA LEU A 139 6.65 -15.60 -9.45
C LEU A 139 6.80 -14.68 -10.67
N ALA A 140 5.87 -13.75 -10.89
CA ALA A 140 5.93 -12.84 -12.04
C ALA A 140 7.08 -11.83 -11.96
N ILE A 141 7.47 -11.42 -10.74
CA ILE A 141 8.64 -10.56 -10.51
C ILE A 141 9.94 -11.38 -10.63
N GLY A 142 9.87 -12.70 -10.53
CA GLY A 142 11.02 -13.59 -10.55
C GLY A 142 11.84 -13.59 -9.26
N ILE A 143 11.16 -13.42 -8.12
CA ILE A 143 11.82 -13.37 -6.82
C ILE A 143 12.49 -14.71 -6.50
N LYS A 144 13.76 -14.63 -6.09
CA LYS A 144 14.50 -15.73 -5.47
C LYS A 144 15.01 -15.23 -4.11
N GLY A 145 14.37 -15.66 -3.03
CA GLY A 145 14.60 -15.18 -1.68
C GLY A 145 13.32 -14.65 -1.04
N MET A 146 13.45 -13.68 -0.17
CA MET A 146 12.32 -13.14 0.59
C MET A 146 11.58 -12.05 -0.17
N ILE A 147 10.27 -12.04 0.00
CA ILE A 147 9.36 -11.00 -0.47
C ILE A 147 8.38 -10.66 0.64
N ASN A 148 8.19 -9.38 0.87
CA ASN A 148 7.16 -8.84 1.74
C ASN A 148 6.09 -8.16 0.89
N ILE A 149 4.81 -8.44 1.16
CA ILE A 149 3.68 -7.79 0.49
C ILE A 149 2.73 -7.24 1.55
N GLN A 150 2.35 -5.99 1.38
CA GLN A 150 1.36 -5.33 2.21
C GLN A 150 0.07 -5.14 1.42
N PHE A 151 -1.03 -5.43 2.09
CA PHE A 151 -2.39 -5.36 1.56
C PHE A 151 -3.29 -4.52 2.46
N ILE A 152 -4.39 -4.03 1.89
CA ILE A 152 -5.54 -3.51 2.64
C ILE A 152 -6.78 -4.32 2.24
N GLU A 153 -7.49 -4.85 3.23
CA GLU A 153 -8.85 -5.36 3.05
C GLU A 153 -9.82 -4.20 3.33
N PHE A 154 -10.64 -3.87 2.34
CA PHE A 154 -11.66 -2.83 2.43
C PHE A 154 -12.91 -3.25 1.65
N ASP A 155 -14.06 -3.22 2.31
CA ASP A 155 -15.36 -3.64 1.76
C ASP A 155 -15.35 -5.05 1.12
N GLY A 156 -14.68 -6.01 1.79
CA GLY A 156 -14.58 -7.40 1.33
C GLY A 156 -13.74 -7.58 0.07
N LYS A 157 -12.92 -6.60 -0.26
CA LYS A 157 -11.98 -6.63 -1.38
C LYS A 157 -10.55 -6.39 -0.91
N LEU A 158 -9.61 -7.14 -1.49
CA LEU A 158 -8.18 -7.03 -1.18
C LEU A 158 -7.49 -6.09 -2.17
N TYR A 159 -6.67 -5.19 -1.65
CA TYR A 159 -5.86 -4.23 -2.42
C TYR A 159 -4.40 -4.38 -2.06
N VAL A 160 -3.53 -4.42 -3.05
CA VAL A 160 -2.07 -4.37 -2.84
C VAL A 160 -1.63 -2.93 -2.63
N ILE A 161 -0.89 -2.66 -1.55
CA ILE A 161 -0.31 -1.33 -1.27
C ILE A 161 1.16 -1.29 -1.61
N GLU A 162 1.90 -2.33 -1.22
CA GLU A 162 3.35 -2.35 -1.40
C GLU A 162 3.86 -3.77 -1.63
N VAL A 163 4.88 -3.89 -2.48
CA VAL A 163 5.61 -5.14 -2.73
C VAL A 163 7.09 -4.86 -2.54
N ASN A 164 7.71 -5.51 -1.57
CA ASN A 164 9.10 -5.32 -1.19
C ASN A 164 9.91 -6.61 -1.43
N PRO A 165 10.97 -6.62 -2.28
CA PRO A 165 11.83 -7.78 -2.48
C PRO A 165 12.83 -7.96 -1.30
N ARG A 166 12.31 -8.07 -0.09
CA ARG A 166 13.01 -8.25 1.17
C ARG A 166 12.03 -8.79 2.22
N ALA A 167 12.53 -9.21 3.38
CA ALA A 167 11.68 -9.46 4.55
C ALA A 167 11.02 -8.17 5.08
N SER A 168 9.95 -8.32 5.83
CA SER A 168 9.40 -7.24 6.64
C SER A 168 10.40 -6.81 7.73
N ARG A 169 10.07 -5.72 8.42
CA ARG A 169 10.80 -5.30 9.62
C ARG A 169 10.22 -5.90 10.90
N THR A 170 9.13 -6.61 10.76
CA THR A 170 8.37 -7.25 11.85
C THR A 170 8.82 -8.69 12.13
N VAL A 171 9.70 -9.24 11.32
CA VAL A 171 10.30 -10.60 11.48
C VAL A 171 11.72 -10.50 11.99
#